data_e516e9977c66765cdfffae26e37ef7de
#
_entry.id   e516e9977c66765cdfffae26e37ef7de
#
_cell.length_a   1.000
_cell.length_b   1.000
_cell.length_c   1.000
_cell.angle_alpha   90.00
_cell.angle_beta   90.00
_cell.angle_gamma   90.00
#
_symmetry.space_group_name_H-M   'P 1'
#
loop_
_entity.id
_entity.type
_entity.pdbx_description
1 polymer ?
#
loop_
_entity_poly.entity_id
_entity_poly.type
_entity_poly.pdbx_seq_one_letter_code
_entity_poly.pdbx_strand_id
1 'polypeptide(L)'
;MDRIDPERDLRLTLIEAAPRILPALPERLSEAATKLLEGLGVSVMAGTRVSAVTAEGVQLADGRFLSSELVVWSAGVKGPAVLGALDGLELARMNQLAVLPTLQTTRDADIFALGDCAACPGPGPGGFLPPRAQAAHQQASHVLRQIRRRLKGAPVEPFKYRDFGSLVSLGHYSTVGSLMGVLVGKSLMVEGYFARLMYRSLYKMHQRALHGVTKTALASLGRMLSRRTEPRVKLH
;
A
#
# COMPACT_ATOMS: atom_id res chain seq x y z
N MET A 1 -19.76 16.50 -26.75
CA MET A 1 -19.11 15.88 -25.58
C MET A 1 -20.17 15.74 -24.52
N ASP A 2 -20.39 14.52 -24.15
CA ASP A 2 -21.51 14.12 -23.32
C ASP A 2 -21.38 14.74 -21.95
N ARG A 3 -22.47 15.34 -21.53
CA ARG A 3 -22.58 16.01 -20.23
C ARG A 3 -22.84 14.94 -19.16
N ILE A 4 -21.78 14.30 -18.67
CA ILE A 4 -21.88 13.47 -17.47
C ILE A 4 -22.01 14.43 -16.29
N ASP A 5 -23.12 14.33 -15.60
CA ASP A 5 -23.33 14.97 -14.30
C ASP A 5 -22.79 14.01 -13.22
N PRO A 6 -21.64 14.31 -12.59
CA PRO A 6 -21.02 13.38 -11.64
C PRO A 6 -21.92 13.04 -10.44
N GLU A 7 -22.79 13.97 -10.02
CA GLU A 7 -23.67 13.76 -8.86
C GLU A 7 -24.85 12.84 -9.20
N ARG A 8 -25.31 12.89 -10.44
CA ARG A 8 -26.46 12.10 -10.91
C ARG A 8 -26.05 10.81 -11.59
N ASP A 9 -25.03 10.88 -12.44
CA ASP A 9 -24.70 9.81 -13.39
C ASP A 9 -23.58 8.88 -12.87
N LEU A 10 -22.82 9.28 -11.85
CA LEU A 10 -21.73 8.49 -11.28
C LEU A 10 -22.11 7.94 -9.90
N ARG A 11 -22.17 6.61 -9.79
CA ARG A 11 -22.38 5.91 -8.52
C ARG A 11 -21.13 5.12 -8.17
N LEU A 12 -20.52 5.45 -7.04
CA LEU A 12 -19.32 4.75 -6.54
C LEU A 12 -19.70 3.89 -5.33
N THR A 13 -19.35 2.62 -5.37
CA THR A 13 -19.53 1.71 -4.24
C THR A 13 -18.19 1.10 -3.85
N LEU A 14 -17.78 1.24 -2.60
CA LEU A 14 -16.62 0.59 -2.01
C LEU A 14 -17.10 -0.62 -1.22
N ILE A 15 -16.58 -1.80 -1.58
CA ILE A 15 -16.92 -3.07 -0.92
C ILE A 15 -15.69 -3.56 -0.16
N GLU A 16 -15.86 -3.85 1.13
CA GLU A 16 -14.80 -4.37 2.00
C GLU A 16 -15.31 -5.61 2.75
N ALA A 17 -14.55 -6.69 2.69
CA ALA A 17 -14.90 -7.94 3.38
C ALA A 17 -14.75 -7.88 4.90
N ALA A 18 -13.83 -7.03 5.40
CA ALA A 18 -13.67 -6.80 6.82
C ALA A 18 -14.87 -6.00 7.41
N PRO A 19 -15.10 -6.10 8.72
CA PRO A 19 -16.20 -5.38 9.38
C PRO A 19 -16.16 -3.84 9.22
N ARG A 20 -15.01 -3.30 8.83
CA ARG A 20 -14.79 -1.87 8.60
C ARG A 20 -13.72 -1.65 7.53
N ILE A 21 -13.75 -0.53 6.85
CA ILE A 21 -12.68 -0.13 5.93
C ILE A 21 -11.39 0.16 6.70
N LEU A 22 -10.24 0.04 6.05
CA LEU A 22 -8.93 0.29 6.64
C LEU A 22 -8.71 -0.48 7.97
N PRO A 23 -8.94 -1.81 8.02
CA PRO A 23 -8.95 -2.56 9.27
C PRO A 23 -7.60 -2.53 10.01
N ALA A 24 -6.51 -2.24 9.32
CA ALA A 24 -5.17 -2.09 9.90
C ALA A 24 -4.96 -0.76 10.65
N LEU A 25 -5.89 0.19 10.53
CA LEU A 25 -5.85 1.46 11.26
C LEU A 25 -6.74 1.41 12.52
N PRO A 26 -6.53 2.31 13.49
CA PRO A 26 -7.44 2.48 14.61
C PRO A 26 -8.88 2.74 14.15
N GLU A 27 -9.86 2.23 14.88
CA GLU A 27 -11.28 2.30 14.54
C GLU A 27 -11.77 3.72 14.26
N ARG A 28 -11.41 4.67 15.10
CA ARG A 28 -11.73 6.09 14.91
C ARG A 28 -11.30 6.62 13.54
N LEU A 29 -10.16 6.17 13.00
CA LEU A 29 -9.69 6.59 11.68
C LEU A 29 -10.49 5.92 10.55
N SER A 30 -10.89 4.68 10.75
CA SER A 30 -11.79 3.97 9.85
C SER A 30 -13.14 4.68 9.75
N GLU A 31 -13.74 5.05 10.88
CA GLU A 31 -14.99 5.81 10.94
C GLU A 31 -14.88 7.17 10.26
N ALA A 32 -13.81 7.92 10.55
CA ALA A 32 -13.58 9.22 9.93
C ALA A 32 -13.42 9.10 8.40
N ALA A 33 -12.72 8.05 7.92
CA ALA A 33 -12.58 7.77 6.50
C ALA A 33 -13.91 7.39 5.86
N THR A 34 -14.73 6.56 6.53
CA THR A 34 -16.07 6.19 6.07
C THR A 34 -16.96 7.43 5.90
N LYS A 35 -17.07 8.25 6.94
CA LYS A 35 -17.86 9.49 6.90
C LYS A 35 -17.43 10.43 5.77
N LEU A 36 -16.11 10.53 5.55
CA LEU A 36 -15.60 11.38 4.47
C LEU A 36 -15.95 10.83 3.09
N LEU A 37 -15.84 9.52 2.88
CA LEU A 37 -16.23 8.86 1.62
C LEU A 37 -17.73 9.01 1.36
N GLU A 38 -18.56 8.78 2.37
CA GLU A 38 -20.00 8.97 2.29
C GLU A 38 -20.37 10.42 1.97
N GLY A 39 -19.68 11.39 2.59
CA GLY A 39 -19.82 12.82 2.28
C GLY A 39 -19.40 13.19 0.84
N LEU A 40 -18.63 12.34 0.17
CA LEU A 40 -18.27 12.45 -1.25
C LEU A 40 -19.19 11.67 -2.18
N GLY A 41 -20.29 11.12 -1.67
CA GLY A 41 -21.25 10.34 -2.45
C GLY A 41 -20.84 8.88 -2.71
N VAL A 42 -19.82 8.36 -2.00
CA VAL A 42 -19.40 6.96 -2.11
C VAL A 42 -20.21 6.11 -1.14
N SER A 43 -20.89 5.08 -1.64
CA SER A 43 -21.55 4.08 -0.81
C SER A 43 -20.50 3.10 -0.24
N VAL A 44 -20.44 2.97 1.09
CA VAL A 44 -19.49 2.06 1.75
C VAL A 44 -20.21 0.81 2.25
N MET A 45 -19.82 -0.37 1.74
CA MET A 45 -20.35 -1.69 2.12
C MET A 45 -19.26 -2.50 2.84
N ALA A 46 -19.08 -2.23 4.12
CA ALA A 46 -18.19 -3.02 4.98
C ALA A 46 -18.86 -4.34 5.41
N GLY A 47 -18.08 -5.33 5.83
CA GLY A 47 -18.57 -6.67 6.20
C GLY A 47 -19.13 -7.47 5.02
N THR A 48 -18.88 -7.02 3.79
CA THR A 48 -19.49 -7.56 2.58
C THR A 48 -18.42 -8.25 1.73
N ARG A 49 -18.58 -9.55 1.51
CA ARG A 49 -17.64 -10.36 0.73
C ARG A 49 -18.09 -10.48 -0.72
N VAL A 50 -17.19 -10.26 -1.65
CA VAL A 50 -17.37 -10.54 -3.07
C VAL A 50 -17.10 -12.03 -3.32
N SER A 51 -17.99 -12.71 -4.04
CA SER A 51 -17.83 -14.10 -4.47
C SER A 51 -17.35 -14.24 -5.91
N ALA A 52 -17.79 -13.34 -6.80
CA ALA A 52 -17.38 -13.31 -8.20
C ALA A 52 -17.45 -11.91 -8.79
N VAL A 53 -16.65 -11.67 -9.82
CA VAL A 53 -16.72 -10.48 -10.68
C VAL A 53 -17.03 -10.96 -12.08
N THR A 54 -18.05 -10.38 -12.70
CA THR A 54 -18.51 -10.67 -14.08
C THR A 54 -18.39 -9.41 -14.95
N ALA A 55 -18.70 -9.53 -16.23
CA ALA A 55 -18.73 -8.39 -17.13
C ALA A 55 -19.86 -7.39 -16.78
N GLU A 56 -20.93 -7.88 -16.14
CA GLU A 56 -22.12 -7.10 -15.80
C GLU A 56 -22.06 -6.49 -14.40
N GLY A 57 -21.09 -6.91 -13.56
CA GLY A 57 -20.96 -6.41 -12.19
C GLY A 57 -20.34 -7.37 -11.20
N VAL A 58 -20.76 -7.26 -9.95
CA VAL A 58 -20.17 -7.94 -8.80
C VAL A 58 -21.21 -8.79 -8.09
N GLN A 59 -20.92 -10.09 -7.94
CA GLN A 59 -21.71 -11.02 -7.13
C GLN A 59 -21.20 -11.02 -5.69
N LEU A 60 -22.09 -10.83 -4.74
CA LEU A 60 -21.80 -10.88 -3.31
C LEU A 60 -22.03 -12.28 -2.75
N ALA A 61 -21.36 -12.60 -1.66
CA ALA A 61 -21.47 -13.91 -1.00
C ALA A 61 -22.84 -14.15 -0.33
N ASP A 62 -23.60 -13.08 -0.09
CA ASP A 62 -24.97 -13.14 0.45
C ASP A 62 -26.05 -13.33 -0.64
N GLY A 63 -25.65 -13.50 -1.90
CA GLY A 63 -26.54 -13.70 -3.03
C GLY A 63 -26.98 -12.43 -3.77
N ARG A 64 -26.67 -11.24 -3.25
CA ARG A 64 -26.96 -9.98 -3.96
C ARG A 64 -26.03 -9.79 -5.16
N PHE A 65 -26.54 -9.15 -6.20
CA PHE A 65 -25.77 -8.75 -7.37
C PHE A 65 -25.80 -7.21 -7.51
N LEU A 66 -24.62 -6.64 -7.71
CA LEU A 66 -24.45 -5.21 -7.94
C LEU A 66 -24.01 -5.01 -9.38
N SER A 67 -24.90 -4.47 -10.21
CA SER A 67 -24.58 -4.10 -11.59
C SER A 67 -23.54 -2.97 -11.59
N SER A 68 -22.52 -3.09 -12.45
CA SER A 68 -21.43 -2.13 -12.54
C SER A 68 -20.80 -2.15 -13.91
N GLU A 69 -20.58 -0.99 -14.50
CA GLU A 69 -19.86 -0.82 -15.78
C GLU A 69 -18.34 -0.88 -15.61
N LEU A 70 -17.85 -0.57 -14.41
CA LEU A 70 -16.42 -0.61 -14.09
C LEU A 70 -16.18 -1.19 -12.70
N VAL A 71 -15.39 -2.24 -12.63
CA VAL A 71 -14.92 -2.81 -11.36
C VAL A 71 -13.44 -2.61 -11.21
N VAL A 72 -13.04 -1.94 -10.12
CA VAL A 72 -11.63 -1.78 -9.73
C VAL A 72 -11.33 -2.76 -8.60
N TRP A 73 -10.59 -3.82 -8.93
CA TRP A 73 -10.20 -4.84 -7.95
C TRP A 73 -8.90 -4.45 -7.24
N SER A 74 -9.00 -4.11 -5.95
CA SER A 74 -7.86 -3.70 -5.10
C SER A 74 -7.75 -4.54 -3.82
N ALA A 75 -8.23 -5.78 -3.83
CA ALA A 75 -8.36 -6.65 -2.66
C ALA A 75 -7.06 -7.42 -2.33
N GLY A 76 -5.96 -6.72 -2.12
CA GLY A 76 -4.70 -7.30 -1.67
C GLY A 76 -3.68 -7.57 -2.78
N VAL A 77 -2.53 -8.09 -2.36
CA VAL A 77 -1.38 -8.37 -3.23
C VAL A 77 -1.11 -9.87 -3.23
N LYS A 78 -0.89 -10.41 -4.44
CA LYS A 78 -0.47 -11.80 -4.66
C LYS A 78 0.83 -11.80 -5.43
N GLY A 79 1.76 -12.68 -5.07
CA GLY A 79 2.98 -12.90 -5.84
C GLY A 79 2.66 -13.34 -7.28
N PRO A 80 3.43 -12.88 -8.28
CA PRO A 80 3.19 -13.24 -9.68
C PRO A 80 3.35 -14.76 -9.91
N ALA A 81 2.62 -15.28 -10.89
CA ALA A 81 2.58 -16.72 -11.16
C ALA A 81 3.96 -17.32 -11.48
N VAL A 82 4.86 -16.52 -12.06
CA VAL A 82 6.24 -16.94 -12.39
C VAL A 82 7.02 -17.42 -11.17
N LEU A 83 6.70 -16.97 -9.95
CA LEU A 83 7.39 -17.43 -8.74
C LEU A 83 7.16 -18.92 -8.49
N GLY A 84 6.01 -19.46 -8.90
CA GLY A 84 5.72 -20.90 -8.83
C GLY A 84 6.47 -21.74 -9.86
N ALA A 85 7.04 -21.12 -10.89
CA ALA A 85 7.85 -21.79 -11.90
C ALA A 85 9.36 -21.74 -11.58
N LEU A 86 9.76 -21.06 -10.51
CA LEU A 86 11.16 -21.05 -10.06
C LEU A 86 11.48 -22.39 -9.38
N ASP A 87 12.37 -23.15 -10.02
CA ASP A 87 12.69 -24.51 -9.62
C ASP A 87 13.19 -24.60 -8.17
N GLY A 88 12.56 -25.51 -7.41
CA GLY A 88 12.93 -25.83 -6.04
C GLY A 88 12.70 -24.75 -4.98
N LEU A 89 12.23 -23.56 -5.33
CA LEU A 89 11.94 -22.52 -4.34
C LEU A 89 10.58 -22.76 -3.68
N GLU A 90 10.56 -22.57 -2.37
CA GLU A 90 9.34 -22.74 -1.57
C GLU A 90 8.44 -21.52 -1.65
N LEU A 91 7.14 -21.77 -1.87
CA LEU A 91 6.12 -20.74 -1.83
C LEU A 91 5.37 -20.75 -0.49
N ALA A 92 5.15 -19.57 0.02
CA ALA A 92 4.24 -19.31 1.13
C ALA A 92 2.84 -18.93 0.63
N ARG A 93 1.99 -18.52 1.55
CA ARG A 93 0.66 -17.99 1.26
C ARG A 93 0.72 -16.85 0.24
N MET A 94 -0.30 -16.72 -0.59
CA MET A 94 -0.41 -15.66 -1.62
C MET A 94 0.68 -15.75 -2.71
N ASN A 95 1.20 -16.95 -2.99
CA ASN A 95 2.22 -17.18 -4.02
C ASN A 95 3.49 -16.35 -3.84
N GLN A 96 3.86 -16.08 -2.60
CA GLN A 96 5.09 -15.35 -2.24
C GLN A 96 6.21 -16.36 -1.96
N LEU A 97 7.45 -16.01 -2.26
CA LEU A 97 8.60 -16.84 -1.89
C LEU A 97 8.77 -16.87 -0.37
N ALA A 98 8.89 -18.08 0.20
CA ALA A 98 9.22 -18.27 1.59
C ALA A 98 10.66 -17.81 1.85
N VAL A 99 10.85 -16.93 2.83
CA VAL A 99 12.18 -16.42 3.18
C VAL A 99 12.45 -16.54 4.67
N LEU A 100 13.74 -16.70 4.97
CA LEU A 100 14.26 -16.61 6.32
C LEU A 100 14.22 -15.17 6.84
N PRO A 101 14.41 -14.93 8.14
CA PRO A 101 14.56 -13.58 8.68
C PRO A 101 15.67 -12.75 8.02
N THR A 102 16.65 -13.40 7.40
CA THR A 102 17.74 -12.76 6.64
C THR A 102 17.34 -12.29 5.24
N LEU A 103 16.12 -12.60 4.80
CA LEU A 103 15.57 -12.40 3.45
C LEU A 103 16.16 -13.34 2.38
N GLN A 104 16.93 -14.34 2.78
CA GLN A 104 17.34 -15.44 1.92
C GLN A 104 16.15 -16.40 1.75
N THR A 105 16.02 -17.04 0.58
CA THR A 105 15.00 -18.08 0.40
C THR A 105 15.28 -19.28 1.32
N THR A 106 14.24 -20.01 1.69
CA THR A 106 14.37 -21.19 2.58
C THR A 106 15.11 -22.36 1.95
N ARG A 107 15.19 -22.41 0.62
CA ARG A 107 15.79 -23.51 -0.14
C ARG A 107 17.17 -23.18 -0.67
N ASP A 108 17.49 -21.91 -0.88
CA ASP A 108 18.77 -21.47 -1.44
C ASP A 108 19.25 -20.21 -0.74
N ALA A 109 20.41 -20.31 -0.09
CA ALA A 109 21.02 -19.21 0.66
C ALA A 109 21.66 -18.14 -0.25
N ASP A 110 21.78 -18.40 -1.55
CA ASP A 110 22.33 -17.43 -2.50
C ASP A 110 21.25 -16.58 -3.16
N ILE A 111 19.97 -16.97 -2.98
CA ILE A 111 18.82 -16.26 -3.51
C ILE A 111 18.15 -15.45 -2.39
N PHE A 112 17.96 -14.17 -2.65
CA PHE A 112 17.23 -13.26 -1.76
C PHE A 112 15.90 -12.86 -2.41
N ALA A 113 14.83 -12.78 -1.60
CA ALA A 113 13.57 -12.19 -2.02
C ALA A 113 13.14 -11.08 -1.07
N LEU A 114 12.52 -10.04 -1.63
CA LEU A 114 12.13 -8.85 -0.87
C LEU A 114 10.88 -8.18 -1.47
N GLY A 115 10.26 -7.29 -0.73
CA GLY A 115 9.03 -6.61 -1.15
C GLY A 115 7.82 -7.54 -1.20
N ASP A 116 6.88 -7.23 -2.09
CA ASP A 116 5.59 -7.90 -2.16
C ASP A 116 5.67 -9.36 -2.65
N CYS A 117 6.78 -9.77 -3.26
CA CYS A 117 7.01 -11.15 -3.69
C CYS A 117 7.61 -12.06 -2.58
N ALA A 118 7.93 -11.52 -1.42
CA ALA A 118 8.55 -12.25 -0.31
C ALA A 118 7.62 -12.37 0.89
N ALA A 119 7.45 -13.58 1.41
CA ALA A 119 6.78 -13.84 2.68
C ALA A 119 7.76 -13.63 3.84
N CYS A 120 8.11 -12.38 4.11
CA CYS A 120 9.04 -12.05 5.18
C CYS A 120 8.38 -12.25 6.55
N PRO A 121 8.99 -13.01 7.49
CA PRO A 121 8.49 -13.15 8.85
C PRO A 121 8.31 -11.79 9.53
N GLY A 122 7.14 -11.60 10.16
CA GLY A 122 6.77 -10.42 10.90
C GLY A 122 6.82 -10.64 12.42
N PRO A 123 6.48 -9.62 13.21
CA PRO A 123 6.35 -9.75 14.64
C PRO A 123 5.18 -10.66 15.00
N GLY A 124 5.40 -11.60 15.91
CA GLY A 124 4.43 -12.55 16.39
C GLY A 124 4.49 -13.93 15.71
N PRO A 125 3.96 -14.96 16.36
CA PRO A 125 3.99 -16.33 15.87
C PRO A 125 3.24 -16.47 14.54
N GLY A 126 3.93 -16.95 13.50
CA GLY A 126 3.34 -17.18 12.17
C GLY A 126 2.91 -15.93 11.40
N GLY A 127 3.24 -14.74 11.91
CA GLY A 127 2.95 -13.47 11.25
C GLY A 127 3.92 -13.16 10.11
N PHE A 128 3.41 -12.47 9.10
CA PHE A 128 4.21 -11.94 7.99
C PHE A 128 4.12 -10.41 7.96
N LEU A 129 5.18 -9.78 7.47
CA LEU A 129 5.15 -8.36 7.23
C LEU A 129 4.14 -8.05 6.11
N PRO A 130 3.28 -7.03 6.31
CA PRO A 130 2.34 -6.65 5.26
C PRO A 130 3.07 -6.06 4.05
N PRO A 131 2.55 -6.27 2.82
CA PRO A 131 3.10 -5.70 1.60
C PRO A 131 2.93 -4.17 1.63
N ARG A 132 4.03 -3.48 1.91
CA ARG A 132 4.08 -2.01 2.02
C ARG A 132 5.37 -1.48 1.41
N ALA A 133 5.28 -0.33 0.74
CA ALA A 133 6.44 0.33 0.14
C ALA A 133 7.58 0.60 1.16
N GLN A 134 7.23 0.95 2.40
CA GLN A 134 8.23 1.16 3.45
C GLN A 134 8.96 -0.14 3.86
N ALA A 135 8.27 -1.28 3.86
CA ALA A 135 8.88 -2.57 4.13
C ALA A 135 9.85 -2.95 3.00
N ALA A 136 9.37 -2.88 1.75
CA ALA A 136 10.19 -3.16 0.56
C ALA A 136 11.46 -2.29 0.49
N HIS A 137 11.35 -0.99 0.79
CA HIS A 137 12.50 -0.08 0.83
C HIS A 137 13.53 -0.46 1.89
N GLN A 138 13.09 -0.80 3.11
CA GLN A 138 13.98 -1.22 4.18
C GLN A 138 14.63 -2.57 3.87
N GLN A 139 13.87 -3.51 3.31
CA GLN A 139 14.37 -4.81 2.86
C GLN A 139 15.42 -4.67 1.76
N ALA A 140 15.17 -3.84 0.74
CA ALA A 140 16.13 -3.58 -0.33
C ALA A 140 17.45 -3.02 0.22
N SER A 141 17.37 -2.05 1.13
CA SER A 141 18.54 -1.47 1.79
C SER A 141 19.28 -2.49 2.65
N HIS A 142 18.55 -3.41 3.30
CA HIS A 142 19.11 -4.50 4.08
C HIS A 142 19.84 -5.50 3.18
N VAL A 143 19.18 -6.03 2.16
CA VAL A 143 19.73 -7.02 1.22
C VAL A 143 21.01 -6.49 0.58
N LEU A 144 21.04 -5.23 0.14
CA LEU A 144 22.25 -4.62 -0.41
C LEU A 144 23.43 -4.67 0.59
N ARG A 145 23.17 -4.39 1.87
CA ARG A 145 24.22 -4.51 2.92
C ARG A 145 24.64 -5.95 3.12
N GLN A 146 23.69 -6.90 3.13
CA GLN A 146 24.00 -8.31 3.33
C GLN A 146 24.81 -8.92 2.18
N ILE A 147 24.52 -8.56 0.94
CA ILE A 147 25.31 -8.95 -0.23
C ILE A 147 26.75 -8.44 -0.08
N ARG A 148 26.92 -7.17 0.29
CA ARG A 148 28.26 -6.59 0.52
C ARG A 148 29.03 -7.27 1.67
N ARG A 149 28.33 -7.72 2.72
CA ARG A 149 28.91 -8.49 3.83
C ARG A 149 29.38 -9.87 3.36
N ARG A 150 28.53 -10.59 2.62
CA ARG A 150 28.90 -11.90 2.05
C ARG A 150 30.10 -11.83 1.14
N LEU A 151 30.20 -10.83 0.28
CA LEU A 151 31.37 -10.62 -0.58
C LEU A 151 32.67 -10.40 0.22
N LYS A 152 32.56 -10.03 1.49
CA LYS A 152 33.67 -9.89 2.43
C LYS A 152 33.84 -11.09 3.37
N GLY A 153 33.10 -12.19 3.13
CA GLY A 153 33.12 -13.38 4.00
C GLY A 153 32.44 -13.22 5.36
N ALA A 154 31.69 -12.12 5.57
CA ALA A 154 30.95 -11.89 6.82
C ALA A 154 29.58 -12.56 6.82
N PRO A 155 29.07 -13.03 7.97
CA PRO A 155 27.76 -13.66 8.06
C PRO A 155 26.61 -12.68 7.76
N VAL A 156 25.51 -13.21 7.23
CA VAL A 156 24.25 -12.48 6.96
C VAL A 156 23.51 -12.26 8.28
N GLU A 157 22.95 -11.07 8.45
CA GLU A 157 22.22 -10.66 9.65
C GLU A 157 20.69 -10.67 9.40
N PRO A 158 19.87 -10.91 10.43
CA PRO A 158 18.43 -10.81 10.32
C PRO A 158 17.96 -9.39 9.99
N PHE A 159 16.93 -9.29 9.20
CA PHE A 159 16.22 -8.05 8.91
C PHE A 159 15.39 -7.60 10.12
N LYS A 160 15.48 -6.33 10.45
CA LYS A 160 14.67 -5.71 11.50
C LYS A 160 13.79 -4.63 10.88
N TYR A 161 12.49 -4.90 10.82
CA TYR A 161 11.52 -3.94 10.33
C TYR A 161 11.24 -2.84 11.36
N ARG A 162 11.19 -1.60 10.88
CA ARG A 162 10.72 -0.44 11.66
C ARG A 162 9.46 0.08 11.01
N ASP A 163 8.36 0.03 11.74
CA ASP A 163 7.11 0.61 11.27
C ASP A 163 7.08 2.13 11.57
N PHE A 164 7.00 2.93 10.53
CA PHE A 164 6.87 4.39 10.63
C PHE A 164 5.40 4.84 10.62
N GLY A 165 4.47 3.91 10.70
CA GLY A 165 3.04 4.17 10.66
C GLY A 165 2.45 4.01 9.26
N SER A 166 1.18 4.37 9.14
CA SER A 166 0.41 4.30 7.91
C SER A 166 -0.32 5.60 7.67
N LEU A 167 -0.19 6.13 6.46
CA LEU A 167 -0.89 7.32 6.01
C LEU A 167 -1.73 6.96 4.78
N VAL A 168 -3.01 7.27 4.81
CA VAL A 168 -3.94 7.07 3.71
C VAL A 168 -4.38 8.45 3.22
N SER A 169 -4.14 8.73 1.95
CA SER A 169 -4.60 9.95 1.32
C SER A 169 -5.94 9.72 0.66
N LEU A 170 -6.91 10.56 0.98
CA LEU A 170 -8.23 10.59 0.36
C LEU A 170 -8.30 11.77 -0.64
N GLY A 171 -7.28 11.86 -1.48
CA GLY A 171 -7.16 12.86 -2.53
C GLY A 171 -6.93 14.28 -2.00
N HIS A 172 -7.66 15.24 -2.57
CA HIS A 172 -7.56 16.65 -2.19
C HIS A 172 -8.31 16.99 -0.90
N TYR A 173 -9.18 16.10 -0.42
CA TYR A 173 -10.11 16.38 0.67
C TYR A 173 -9.50 16.15 2.05
N SER A 174 -8.79 15.05 2.25
CA SER A 174 -8.16 14.76 3.54
C SER A 174 -7.04 13.72 3.41
N THR A 175 -6.23 13.63 4.44
CA THR A 175 -5.27 12.54 4.65
C THR A 175 -5.45 12.07 6.08
N VAL A 176 -5.67 10.78 6.26
CA VAL A 176 -5.90 10.15 7.56
C VAL A 176 -4.79 9.16 7.80
N GLY A 177 -4.27 9.09 8.99
CA GLY A 177 -3.23 8.12 9.28
C GLY A 177 -2.76 8.09 10.72
N SER A 178 -1.99 7.07 11.02
CA SER A 178 -1.31 6.89 12.29
C SER A 178 0.20 6.95 12.05
N LEU A 179 0.87 7.86 12.75
CA LEU A 179 2.32 7.92 12.79
C LEU A 179 2.79 7.16 14.03
N MET A 180 3.53 6.07 13.83
CA MET A 180 4.23 5.42 14.91
C MET A 180 5.46 6.24 15.27
N GLY A 181 5.41 6.98 16.37
CA GLY A 181 6.51 7.79 16.85
C GLY A 181 7.65 6.94 17.37
N VAL A 182 8.76 6.90 16.64
CA VAL A 182 10.04 6.39 17.13
C VAL A 182 10.52 7.17 18.38
N LEU A 183 9.99 8.38 18.60
CA LEU A 183 10.41 9.30 19.65
C LEU A 183 9.54 9.27 20.93
N VAL A 184 8.33 8.73 20.91
CA VAL A 184 7.37 8.88 22.03
C VAL A 184 6.70 7.57 22.49
N GLY A 185 6.94 6.44 21.82
CA GLY A 185 6.34 5.15 22.22
C GLY A 185 4.80 5.07 22.13
N LYS A 186 4.14 6.10 21.58
CA LYS A 186 2.68 6.18 21.37
C LYS A 186 2.39 6.51 19.91
N SER A 187 1.31 5.94 19.36
CA SER A 187 0.84 6.31 18.04
C SER A 187 0.25 7.73 18.08
N LEU A 188 0.83 8.65 17.31
CA LEU A 188 0.27 9.98 17.13
C LEU A 188 -0.71 9.93 15.96
N MET A 189 -1.97 10.26 16.21
CA MET A 189 -2.97 10.43 15.16
C MET A 189 -2.74 11.77 14.47
N VAL A 190 -2.60 11.73 13.14
CA VAL A 190 -2.34 12.92 12.34
C VAL A 190 -3.42 13.01 11.27
N GLU A 191 -4.12 14.14 11.24
CA GLU A 191 -5.20 14.42 10.28
C GLU A 191 -4.94 15.74 9.54
N GLY A 192 -5.57 15.92 8.39
CA GLY A 192 -5.60 17.17 7.66
C GLY A 192 -4.27 17.58 7.02
N TYR A 193 -3.90 18.86 7.18
CA TYR A 193 -2.74 19.45 6.49
C TYR A 193 -1.40 18.77 6.86
N PHE A 194 -1.19 18.48 8.14
CA PHE A 194 0.04 17.83 8.61
C PHE A 194 0.18 16.41 8.07
N ALA A 195 -0.88 15.62 8.07
CA ALA A 195 -0.88 14.28 7.48
C ALA A 195 -0.55 14.34 5.99
N ARG A 196 -1.09 15.32 5.25
CA ARG A 196 -0.79 15.56 3.84
C ARG A 196 0.68 15.94 3.61
N LEU A 197 1.24 16.79 4.46
CA LEU A 197 2.65 17.17 4.38
C LEU A 197 3.56 15.95 4.63
N MET A 198 3.23 15.14 5.62
CA MET A 198 3.96 13.91 5.94
C MET A 198 3.86 12.87 4.81
N TYR A 199 2.68 12.66 4.26
CA TYR A 199 2.51 11.79 3.09
C TYR A 199 3.40 12.23 1.92
N ARG A 200 3.42 13.54 1.62
CA ARG A 200 4.30 14.10 0.59
C ARG A 200 5.78 13.92 0.93
N SER A 201 6.18 14.06 2.19
CA SER A 201 7.58 13.88 2.61
C SER A 201 8.03 12.43 2.46
N LEU A 202 7.19 11.44 2.82
CA LEU A 202 7.46 10.03 2.60
C LEU A 202 7.62 9.71 1.11
N TYR A 203 6.73 10.23 0.28
CA TYR A 203 6.83 10.05 -1.17
C TYR A 203 8.12 10.65 -1.74
N LYS A 204 8.52 11.83 -1.25
CA LYS A 204 9.79 12.47 -1.61
C LYS A 204 11.02 11.68 -1.15
N MET A 205 10.94 11.05 0.01
CA MET A 205 11.99 10.19 0.51
C MET A 205 12.23 8.99 -0.43
N HIS A 206 11.16 8.36 -0.92
CA HIS A 206 11.28 7.28 -1.91
C HIS A 206 11.82 7.77 -3.26
N GLN A 207 11.37 8.93 -3.75
CA GLN A 207 11.90 9.53 -4.98
C GLN A 207 13.40 9.85 -4.84
N ARG A 208 13.82 10.37 -3.69
CA ARG A 208 15.23 10.64 -3.40
C ARG A 208 16.08 9.37 -3.42
N ALA A 209 15.57 8.26 -2.90
CA ALA A 209 16.26 6.98 -2.91
C ALA A 209 16.47 6.43 -4.32
N LEU A 210 15.51 6.65 -5.23
CA LEU A 210 15.56 6.18 -6.62
C LEU A 210 16.38 7.10 -7.55
N HIS A 211 16.24 8.41 -7.39
CA HIS A 211 16.73 9.40 -8.36
C HIS A 211 17.85 10.29 -7.82
N GLY A 212 18.16 10.18 -6.52
CA GLY A 212 19.10 11.05 -5.84
C GLY A 212 18.51 12.41 -5.46
N VAL A 213 19.27 13.19 -4.68
CA VAL A 213 18.83 14.46 -4.10
C VAL A 213 18.58 15.52 -5.17
N THR A 214 19.53 15.70 -6.09
CA THR A 214 19.51 16.76 -7.11
C THR A 214 18.34 16.62 -8.07
N LYS A 215 18.12 15.43 -8.65
CA LYS A 215 17.01 15.18 -9.56
C LYS A 215 15.65 15.33 -8.85
N THR A 216 15.55 14.87 -7.61
CA THR A 216 14.32 15.01 -6.81
C THR A 216 14.03 16.47 -6.47
N ALA A 217 15.04 17.28 -6.17
CA ALA A 217 14.91 18.71 -5.92
C ALA A 217 14.46 19.46 -7.18
N LEU A 218 15.11 19.24 -8.32
CA LEU A 218 14.76 19.83 -9.62
C LEU A 218 13.33 19.46 -10.03
N ALA A 219 12.95 18.18 -9.94
CA ALA A 219 11.58 17.75 -10.25
C ALA A 219 10.53 18.33 -9.29
N SER A 220 10.93 18.66 -8.05
CA SER A 220 10.06 19.31 -7.07
C SER A 220 9.86 20.76 -7.38
N LEU A 221 10.93 21.46 -7.76
CA LEU A 221 10.90 22.86 -8.19
C LEU A 221 10.09 23.02 -9.48
N GLY A 222 10.33 22.15 -10.48
CA GLY A 222 9.56 22.14 -11.72
C GLY A 222 8.06 22.00 -11.46
N ARG A 223 7.64 21.05 -10.61
CA ARG A 223 6.23 20.89 -10.24
C ARG A 223 5.65 22.07 -9.47
N MET A 224 6.46 22.77 -8.71
CA MET A 224 6.01 23.98 -8.00
C MET A 224 5.75 25.13 -8.98
N LEU A 225 6.57 25.23 -10.02
CA LEU A 225 6.44 26.24 -11.07
C LEU A 225 5.28 25.90 -12.02
N SER A 226 5.16 24.65 -12.47
CA SER A 226 4.11 24.22 -13.42
C SER A 226 2.70 24.18 -12.78
N ARG A 227 2.57 24.05 -11.46
CA ARG A 227 1.26 24.09 -10.78
C ARG A 227 0.47 25.39 -11.00
N ARG A 228 1.13 26.47 -11.40
CA ARG A 228 0.47 27.75 -11.75
C ARG A 228 0.00 27.82 -13.21
N THR A 229 0.48 26.90 -14.05
CA THR A 229 0.22 26.88 -15.49
C THR A 229 -0.64 25.69 -15.94
N GLU A 230 -0.91 24.70 -15.06
CA GLU A 230 -1.84 23.62 -15.37
C GLU A 230 -3.25 24.19 -15.49
N PRO A 231 -3.91 24.03 -16.65
CA PRO A 231 -5.31 24.41 -16.77
C PRO A 231 -6.12 23.62 -15.75
N ARG A 232 -6.83 24.29 -14.88
CA ARG A 232 -7.86 23.67 -14.05
C ARG A 232 -8.96 23.24 -15.02
N VAL A 233 -8.94 22.01 -15.43
CA VAL A 233 -10.08 21.40 -16.13
C VAL A 233 -11.23 21.44 -15.13
N LYS A 234 -12.08 22.46 -15.26
CA LYS A 234 -13.39 22.41 -14.66
C LYS A 234 -14.15 21.41 -15.52
N LEU A 235 -14.40 20.24 -14.99
CA LEU A 235 -15.45 19.38 -15.48
C LEU A 235 -16.76 20.11 -15.20
N HIS A 236 -17.27 20.80 -16.23
CA HIS A 236 -18.60 21.39 -16.25
C HIS A 236 -19.57 20.40 -16.83
#